data_53b5cc23fc7c1881aac90a5e0b0dbed8
#
_entry.id   53b5cc23fc7c1881aac90a5e0b0dbed8
#
_cell.length_a   1.000
_cell.length_b   1.000
_cell.length_c   1.000
_cell.angle_alpha   90.00
_cell.angle_beta   90.00
_cell.angle_gamma   90.00
#
_symmetry.space_group_name_H-M   'P 1'
#
loop_
_entity.id
_entity.type
_entity.pdbx_description
1 polymer ?
#
loop_
_entity_poly.entity_id
_entity_poly.type
_entity_poly.pdbx_seq_one_letter_code
_entity_poly.pdbx_strand_id
1 'polypeptide(L)'
;MRGGELSKGEEVVVEPMIIGVIPQFPPLSKQNIYGKVRMPPVGILSVLTQLKRDFGIEVYAIDENNYGGPMDSNGLPDHRALQKRQPVKLFMGYGGMSNSISRMYAVARYYQSQGIPTIAGGSHVDALPREALNSGIDVVVHGEGEETAIEIVRAMIHEGRVVKDYKKKLEQIIGISYLNEHDNYVFTGKREPIRNLDALADPDLGIVRFMAKDWSAIPISRGRGCNFKCEFCVVNKQYGPFKASSVEKVFNNIKNYVENGYKRFFVVDDNFAQNIPETIELCKLLGDYRSKSKKRFDIMVQVRTEVAENNDLIEAMRYAGVSSLAIGYESPINEELKAMRKGVTVEKLVQRSRKLSQFFHLHGMFIFGYPSFNDSKYKSDMSLSQKAKAYYKFFKDARIDTIQVFNAVPLPGSELRMKLEAENRIPPLEEIGWDKYDGLFLCYRPENGVDAFELQNLPLAMMKKRYLGSFLKRNLNYANWMNWAYDLSIGFPINFSIYYAKRFAHNLKQKEQWKGIMRKKERLLHKRNVFYESLVDAWQDTKKRIKNLAITTYGADIVRKWMRLYEKSSYSSALKKLTQVAVENNIR
;
A
#
# COMPACT_ATOMS: atom_id res chain seq x y z
N MET A 1 -38.74 -45.84 -4.71
CA MET A 1 -39.07 -45.91 -3.28
C MET A 1 -38.19 -44.91 -2.52
N ARG A 2 -38.85 -43.94 -1.96
CA ARG A 2 -38.51 -43.06 -0.82
C ARG A 2 -37.09 -42.50 -0.71
N GLY A 3 -36.98 -41.24 -1.08
CA GLY A 3 -35.90 -40.34 -0.69
C GLY A 3 -35.89 -40.13 0.83
N GLY A 4 -34.71 -40.29 1.43
CA GLY A 4 -34.43 -39.83 2.77
C GLY A 4 -33.98 -38.37 2.70
N GLU A 5 -34.76 -37.46 3.28
CA GLU A 5 -34.36 -36.10 3.58
C GLU A 5 -33.18 -36.13 4.56
N LEU A 6 -32.02 -35.66 4.09
CA LEU A 6 -30.90 -35.33 4.98
C LEU A 6 -31.34 -34.07 5.78
N SER A 7 -31.51 -34.26 7.07
CA SER A 7 -31.71 -33.19 8.03
C SER A 7 -30.61 -32.15 7.84
N LYS A 8 -30.99 -30.90 7.56
CA LYS A 8 -30.13 -29.75 7.68
C LYS A 8 -29.62 -29.72 9.12
N GLY A 9 -28.36 -30.12 9.29
CA GLY A 9 -27.65 -29.86 10.53
C GLY A 9 -27.64 -28.35 10.76
N GLU A 10 -28.13 -27.94 11.92
CA GLU A 10 -27.95 -26.58 12.41
C GLU A 10 -26.45 -26.31 12.40
N GLU A 11 -25.98 -25.45 11.48
CA GLU A 11 -24.65 -24.86 11.57
C GLU A 11 -24.59 -24.13 12.91
N VAL A 12 -23.83 -24.68 13.85
CA VAL A 12 -23.50 -23.98 15.09
C VAL A 12 -22.72 -22.73 14.67
N VAL A 13 -23.42 -21.60 14.61
CA VAL A 13 -22.80 -20.29 14.34
C VAL A 13 -21.96 -19.97 15.57
N VAL A 14 -20.68 -20.33 15.52
CA VAL A 14 -19.71 -19.90 16.53
C VAL A 14 -19.56 -18.40 16.39
N GLU A 15 -20.02 -17.63 17.37
CA GLU A 15 -19.92 -16.18 17.36
C GLU A 15 -18.44 -15.76 17.25
N PRO A 16 -18.03 -14.99 16.25
CA PRO A 16 -16.66 -14.53 16.13
C PRO A 16 -16.29 -13.66 17.32
N MET A 17 -15.16 -13.97 17.95
CA MET A 17 -14.70 -13.25 19.13
C MET A 17 -13.84 -12.05 18.82
N ILE A 18 -13.05 -12.11 17.76
CA ILE A 18 -12.05 -11.10 17.42
C ILE A 18 -12.23 -10.64 15.97
N ILE A 19 -12.31 -9.33 15.78
CA ILE A 19 -12.24 -8.72 14.46
C ILE A 19 -10.88 -8.04 14.25
N GLY A 20 -10.23 -8.34 13.12
CA GLY A 20 -9.11 -7.57 12.61
C GLY A 20 -9.55 -6.59 11.53
N VAL A 21 -9.10 -5.35 11.60
CA VAL A 21 -9.47 -4.33 10.61
C VAL A 21 -8.24 -3.76 9.94
N ILE A 22 -8.22 -3.87 8.61
CA ILE A 22 -7.28 -3.19 7.72
C ILE A 22 -8.00 -1.94 7.22
N PRO A 23 -7.61 -0.75 7.72
CA PRO A 23 -8.35 0.47 7.47
C PRO A 23 -8.27 0.92 6.01
N GLN A 24 -9.32 1.56 5.53
CA GLN A 24 -9.37 2.10 4.18
C GLN A 24 -8.35 3.21 3.98
N PHE A 25 -7.62 3.14 2.86
CA PHE A 25 -6.83 4.27 2.39
C PHE A 25 -7.72 5.47 2.06
N PRO A 26 -7.24 6.70 2.28
CA PRO A 26 -7.94 7.90 1.84
C PRO A 26 -8.34 7.79 0.36
N PRO A 27 -9.51 8.33 -0.05
CA PRO A 27 -10.02 8.15 -1.41
C PRO A 27 -9.04 8.50 -2.53
N LEU A 28 -8.15 9.45 -2.27
CA LEU A 28 -7.14 9.89 -3.25
C LEU A 28 -5.92 8.96 -3.29
N SER A 29 -5.55 8.35 -2.17
CA SER A 29 -4.49 7.33 -2.13
C SER A 29 -4.90 6.04 -2.85
N LYS A 30 -6.19 5.78 -3.03
CA LYS A 30 -6.68 4.67 -3.87
C LYS A 30 -6.28 4.78 -5.34
N GLN A 31 -5.79 5.93 -5.77
CA GLN A 31 -5.29 6.15 -7.13
C GLN A 31 -3.81 5.78 -7.28
N ASN A 32 -3.10 5.57 -6.20
CA ASN A 32 -1.75 5.03 -6.25
C ASN A 32 -1.77 3.50 -6.45
N ILE A 33 -0.60 2.89 -6.62
CA ILE A 33 -0.48 1.46 -6.90
C ILE A 33 -1.04 0.60 -5.75
N TYR A 34 -0.87 1.03 -4.50
CA TYR A 34 -1.36 0.31 -3.32
C TYR A 34 -2.89 0.19 -3.28
N GLY A 35 -3.62 1.19 -3.77
CA GLY A 35 -5.08 1.13 -3.87
C GLY A 35 -5.61 0.26 -5.02
N LYS A 36 -4.73 -0.27 -5.89
CA LYS A 36 -5.10 -1.12 -7.04
C LYS A 36 -4.71 -2.57 -6.88
N VAL A 37 -3.73 -2.84 -6.05
CA VAL A 37 -3.29 -4.21 -5.74
C VAL A 37 -4.15 -4.74 -4.60
N ARG A 38 -5.02 -5.70 -4.90
CA ARG A 38 -5.84 -6.37 -3.90
C ARG A 38 -5.04 -7.47 -3.24
N MET A 39 -4.39 -7.11 -2.16
CA MET A 39 -3.54 -7.99 -1.39
C MET A 39 -3.51 -7.47 0.06
N PRO A 40 -3.94 -8.25 1.05
CA PRO A 40 -4.01 -7.77 2.42
C PRO A 40 -2.61 -7.68 3.03
N PRO A 41 -2.40 -6.79 4.00
CA PRO A 41 -1.20 -6.79 4.83
C PRO A 41 -1.05 -8.10 5.60
N VAL A 42 0.11 -8.75 5.50
CA VAL A 42 0.38 -10.04 6.14
C VAL A 42 0.44 -9.92 7.66
N GLY A 43 0.92 -8.82 8.21
CA GLY A 43 1.20 -8.68 9.65
C GLY A 43 -0.03 -8.93 10.53
N ILE A 44 -1.15 -8.26 10.28
CA ILE A 44 -2.37 -8.47 11.07
C ILE A 44 -2.96 -9.88 10.86
N LEU A 45 -2.85 -10.44 9.65
CA LEU A 45 -3.32 -11.80 9.37
C LEU A 45 -2.47 -12.84 10.10
N SER A 46 -1.16 -12.63 10.22
CA SER A 46 -0.26 -13.49 11.00
C SER A 46 -0.70 -13.54 12.47
N VAL A 47 -0.94 -12.38 13.07
CA VAL A 47 -1.43 -12.28 14.46
C VAL A 47 -2.76 -13.00 14.65
N LEU A 48 -3.75 -12.72 13.81
CA LEU A 48 -5.07 -13.32 13.91
C LEU A 48 -5.04 -14.84 13.67
N THR A 49 -4.24 -15.31 12.71
CA THR A 49 -4.09 -16.73 12.44
C THR A 49 -3.44 -17.45 13.63
N GLN A 50 -2.46 -16.80 14.26
CA GLN A 50 -1.80 -17.32 15.45
C GLN A 50 -2.80 -17.47 16.61
N LEU A 51 -3.64 -16.45 16.84
CA LEU A 51 -4.69 -16.49 17.86
C LEU A 51 -5.72 -17.60 17.58
N LYS A 52 -6.15 -17.76 16.32
CA LYS A 52 -7.05 -18.83 15.91
C LYS A 52 -6.46 -20.20 16.21
N ARG A 53 -5.17 -20.40 15.90
CA ARG A 53 -4.46 -21.66 16.15
C ARG A 53 -4.34 -21.98 17.65
N ASP A 54 -3.91 -20.99 18.43
CA ASP A 54 -3.50 -21.25 19.83
C ASP A 54 -4.67 -21.26 20.82
N PHE A 55 -5.79 -20.60 20.47
CA PHE A 55 -6.99 -20.57 21.32
C PHE A 55 -8.18 -21.33 20.74
N GLY A 56 -8.15 -21.72 19.45
CA GLY A 56 -9.32 -22.29 18.78
C GLY A 56 -10.52 -21.33 18.70
N ILE A 57 -10.30 -20.01 18.87
CA ILE A 57 -11.35 -18.99 18.85
C ILE A 57 -11.65 -18.56 17.41
N GLU A 58 -12.89 -18.15 17.19
CA GLU A 58 -13.30 -17.60 15.91
C GLU A 58 -12.74 -16.19 15.73
N VAL A 59 -12.01 -15.99 14.65
CA VAL A 59 -11.46 -14.69 14.24
C VAL A 59 -11.85 -14.39 12.80
N TYR A 60 -12.02 -13.13 12.46
CA TYR A 60 -12.11 -12.71 11.07
C TYR A 60 -11.45 -11.36 10.85
N ALA A 61 -11.05 -11.11 9.62
CA ALA A 61 -10.49 -9.82 9.21
C ALA A 61 -11.36 -9.15 8.16
N ILE A 62 -11.35 -7.83 8.15
CA ILE A 62 -11.96 -6.99 7.12
C ILE A 62 -10.87 -6.14 6.49
N ASP A 63 -10.72 -6.27 5.18
CA ASP A 63 -9.94 -5.32 4.38
C ASP A 63 -10.88 -4.27 3.78
N GLU A 64 -10.95 -3.10 4.41
CA GLU A 64 -11.79 -1.99 3.94
C GLU A 64 -11.42 -1.50 2.53
N ASN A 65 -10.24 -1.84 2.02
CA ASN A 65 -9.81 -1.49 0.67
C ASN A 65 -10.37 -2.41 -0.42
N ASN A 66 -10.81 -3.62 -0.02
CA ASN A 66 -11.44 -4.62 -0.89
C ASN A 66 -12.75 -5.14 -0.31
N TYR A 67 -13.58 -4.25 0.21
CA TYR A 67 -14.78 -4.59 0.97
C TYR A 67 -16.05 -4.55 0.11
N GLY A 68 -16.88 -5.57 0.23
CA GLY A 68 -18.17 -5.76 -0.46
C GLY A 68 -19.34 -5.98 0.49
N GLY A 69 -19.14 -5.79 1.81
CA GLY A 69 -20.20 -5.89 2.82
C GLY A 69 -21.03 -4.61 2.98
N PRO A 70 -21.76 -4.46 4.11
CA PRO A 70 -22.57 -3.28 4.39
C PRO A 70 -21.75 -1.99 4.37
N MET A 71 -22.31 -0.95 3.75
CA MET A 71 -21.72 0.39 3.67
C MET A 71 -22.60 1.40 4.40
N ASP A 72 -21.97 2.39 5.03
CA ASP A 72 -22.68 3.55 5.61
C ASP A 72 -23.06 4.59 4.52
N SER A 73 -23.75 5.65 4.94
CA SER A 73 -24.18 6.74 4.05
C SER A 73 -23.01 7.48 3.35
N ASN A 74 -21.80 7.39 3.89
CA ASN A 74 -20.59 8.00 3.32
C ASN A 74 -19.83 7.04 2.37
N GLY A 75 -20.37 5.82 2.15
CA GLY A 75 -19.72 4.79 1.34
C GLY A 75 -18.50 4.18 2.02
N LEU A 76 -18.43 4.21 3.33
CA LEU A 76 -17.44 3.51 4.16
C LEU A 76 -18.03 2.21 4.71
N PRO A 77 -17.20 1.19 5.01
CA PRO A 77 -17.67 -0.01 5.70
C PRO A 77 -18.41 0.32 6.98
N ASP A 78 -19.65 -0.19 7.09
CA ASP A 78 -20.53 0.05 8.23
C ASP A 78 -20.26 -0.95 9.36
N HIS A 79 -19.40 -0.56 10.29
CA HIS A 79 -19.06 -1.38 11.46
C HIS A 79 -20.23 -1.56 12.44
N ARG A 80 -21.26 -0.69 12.43
CA ARG A 80 -22.48 -0.88 13.23
C ARG A 80 -23.31 -2.03 12.70
N ALA A 81 -23.48 -2.08 11.37
CA ALA A 81 -24.18 -3.19 10.73
C ALA A 81 -23.41 -4.51 10.88
N LEU A 82 -22.06 -4.46 10.82
CA LEU A 82 -21.21 -5.63 11.06
C LEU A 82 -21.37 -6.16 12.50
N GLN A 83 -21.27 -5.29 13.50
CA GLN A 83 -21.41 -5.68 14.91
C GLN A 83 -22.78 -6.28 15.23
N LYS A 84 -23.84 -5.83 14.56
CA LYS A 84 -25.18 -6.43 14.68
C LYS A 84 -25.25 -7.84 14.07
N ARG A 85 -24.53 -8.10 12.98
CA ARG A 85 -24.54 -9.39 12.28
C ARG A 85 -23.59 -10.41 12.89
N GLN A 86 -22.43 -9.95 13.31
CA GLN A 86 -21.36 -10.76 13.87
C GLN A 86 -20.73 -9.99 15.05
N PRO A 87 -21.34 -10.06 16.24
CA PRO A 87 -20.83 -9.37 17.41
C PRO A 87 -19.45 -9.90 17.79
N VAL A 88 -18.54 -8.98 18.09
CA VAL A 88 -17.17 -9.30 18.53
C VAL A 88 -16.93 -8.78 19.94
N LYS A 89 -15.94 -9.34 20.60
CA LYS A 89 -15.54 -9.00 21.97
C LYS A 89 -14.17 -8.33 22.04
N LEU A 90 -13.45 -8.29 20.93
CA LEU A 90 -12.14 -7.65 20.84
C LEU A 90 -11.93 -7.10 19.42
N PHE A 91 -11.41 -5.89 19.35
CA PHE A 91 -11.01 -5.24 18.12
C PHE A 91 -9.48 -5.21 18.00
N MET A 92 -8.97 -5.56 16.81
CA MET A 92 -7.56 -5.41 16.45
C MET A 92 -7.41 -4.56 15.21
N GLY A 93 -6.71 -3.42 15.32
CA GLY A 93 -6.47 -2.48 14.24
C GLY A 93 -5.08 -2.64 13.61
N TYR A 94 -5.01 -2.64 12.27
CA TYR A 94 -3.74 -2.55 11.55
C TYR A 94 -3.24 -1.11 11.50
N GLY A 95 -2.27 -0.78 12.33
CA GLY A 95 -1.65 0.54 12.46
C GLY A 95 -0.30 0.68 11.73
N GLY A 96 -0.10 -0.04 10.61
CA GLY A 96 1.17 0.00 9.88
C GLY A 96 1.31 1.13 8.86
N MET A 97 0.20 1.72 8.39
CA MET A 97 0.19 2.70 7.30
C MET A 97 -0.28 4.06 7.80
N SER A 98 0.64 5.03 7.84
CA SER A 98 0.35 6.40 8.35
C SER A 98 -0.83 7.07 7.64
N ASN A 99 -0.96 6.89 6.33
CA ASN A 99 -2.01 7.54 5.55
C ASN A 99 -3.43 6.99 5.80
N SER A 100 -3.57 5.83 6.41
CA SER A 100 -4.87 5.25 6.77
C SER A 100 -5.17 5.28 8.27
N ILE A 101 -4.25 5.82 9.07
CA ILE A 101 -4.34 5.73 10.53
C ILE A 101 -5.56 6.46 11.11
N SER A 102 -5.93 7.61 10.54
CA SER A 102 -7.12 8.36 10.97
C SER A 102 -8.40 7.54 10.82
N ARG A 103 -8.50 6.71 9.77
CA ARG A 103 -9.62 5.78 9.62
C ARG A 103 -9.57 4.67 10.66
N MET A 104 -8.41 4.11 10.92
CA MET A 104 -8.25 3.07 11.95
C MET A 104 -8.68 3.60 13.32
N TYR A 105 -8.25 4.81 13.70
CA TYR A 105 -8.67 5.45 14.96
C TYR A 105 -10.19 5.72 15.03
N ALA A 106 -10.79 6.13 13.91
CA ALA A 106 -12.25 6.35 13.87
C ALA A 106 -13.01 5.04 14.08
N VAL A 107 -12.56 3.93 13.51
CA VAL A 107 -13.16 2.61 13.72
C VAL A 107 -12.91 2.11 15.15
N ALA A 108 -11.69 2.27 15.66
CA ALA A 108 -11.35 1.88 17.03
C ALA A 108 -12.23 2.60 18.07
N ARG A 109 -12.40 3.93 17.94
CA ARG A 109 -13.31 4.70 18.83
C ARG A 109 -14.75 4.19 18.80
N TYR A 110 -15.23 3.73 17.63
CA TYR A 110 -16.54 3.11 17.58
C TYR A 110 -16.61 1.84 18.45
N TYR A 111 -15.66 0.90 18.32
CA TYR A 111 -15.65 -0.31 19.13
C TYR A 111 -15.44 -0.01 20.62
N GLN A 112 -14.54 0.90 20.95
CA GLN A 112 -14.32 1.34 22.33
C GLN A 112 -15.58 1.94 22.95
N SER A 113 -16.35 2.74 22.19
CA SER A 113 -17.64 3.30 22.66
C SER A 113 -18.73 2.25 22.92
N GLN A 114 -18.56 1.03 22.37
CA GLN A 114 -19.41 -0.12 22.66
C GLN A 114 -18.88 -0.98 23.83
N GLY A 115 -17.86 -0.52 24.55
CA GLY A 115 -17.21 -1.28 25.63
C GLY A 115 -16.37 -2.45 25.14
N ILE A 116 -16.00 -2.49 23.86
CA ILE A 116 -15.17 -3.53 23.26
C ILE A 116 -13.72 -3.08 23.33
N PRO A 117 -12.81 -3.82 24.00
CA PRO A 117 -11.39 -3.49 24.06
C PRO A 117 -10.75 -3.41 22.69
N THR A 118 -9.81 -2.48 22.55
CA THR A 118 -9.16 -2.16 21.28
C THR A 118 -7.65 -2.33 21.38
N ILE A 119 -7.09 -3.09 20.44
CA ILE A 119 -5.65 -3.31 20.32
C ILE A 119 -5.18 -2.82 18.96
N ALA A 120 -4.01 -2.23 18.86
CA ALA A 120 -3.39 -1.91 17.59
C ALA A 120 -1.90 -2.25 17.58
N GLY A 121 -1.41 -2.67 16.43
CA GLY A 121 0.01 -2.90 16.14
C GLY A 121 0.39 -2.42 14.74
N GLY A 122 1.68 -2.29 14.50
CA GLY A 122 2.25 -1.84 13.23
C GLY A 122 3.06 -0.56 13.37
N SER A 123 3.88 -0.27 12.37
CA SER A 123 4.97 0.70 12.44
C SER A 123 4.57 2.12 12.83
N HIS A 124 3.37 2.57 12.49
CA HIS A 124 2.91 3.90 12.85
C HIS A 124 2.58 4.01 14.35
N VAL A 125 1.74 3.09 14.85
CA VAL A 125 1.32 3.11 16.27
C VAL A 125 2.47 2.74 17.20
N ASP A 126 3.41 1.91 16.75
CA ASP A 126 4.65 1.60 17.46
C ASP A 126 5.52 2.85 17.64
N ALA A 127 5.62 3.69 16.61
CA ALA A 127 6.38 4.93 16.68
C ALA A 127 5.65 6.06 17.45
N LEU A 128 4.32 6.06 17.50
CA LEU A 128 3.49 7.09 18.12
C LEU A 128 2.44 6.49 19.08
N PRO A 129 2.86 5.74 20.11
CA PRO A 129 1.94 5.00 20.96
C PRO A 129 1.00 5.92 21.76
N ARG A 130 1.46 7.08 22.21
CA ARG A 130 0.61 8.03 22.95
C ARG A 130 -0.52 8.60 22.07
N GLU A 131 -0.24 8.87 20.78
CA GLU A 131 -1.25 9.30 19.82
C GLU A 131 -2.33 8.23 19.66
N ALA A 132 -1.92 6.96 19.51
CA ALA A 132 -2.83 5.84 19.37
C ALA A 132 -3.72 5.66 20.62
N LEU A 133 -3.14 5.68 21.81
CA LEU A 133 -3.88 5.55 23.08
C LEU A 133 -4.89 6.69 23.26
N ASN A 134 -4.53 7.92 22.93
CA ASN A 134 -5.43 9.07 22.97
C ASN A 134 -6.49 9.06 21.86
N SER A 135 -6.39 8.12 20.92
CA SER A 135 -7.26 8.04 19.73
C SER A 135 -8.21 6.85 19.73
N GLY A 136 -8.41 6.19 20.88
CA GLY A 136 -9.37 5.10 21.04
C GLY A 136 -8.76 3.71 20.95
N ILE A 137 -7.46 3.58 21.19
CA ILE A 137 -6.75 2.31 21.37
C ILE A 137 -6.45 2.10 22.85
N ASP A 138 -6.83 0.94 23.39
CA ASP A 138 -6.56 0.60 24.79
C ASP A 138 -5.15 0.03 24.99
N VAL A 139 -4.66 -0.74 24.00
CA VAL A 139 -3.33 -1.34 24.04
C VAL A 139 -2.62 -1.21 22.70
N VAL A 140 -1.43 -0.66 22.70
CA VAL A 140 -0.51 -0.62 21.56
C VAL A 140 0.52 -1.74 21.71
N VAL A 141 0.69 -2.55 20.66
CA VAL A 141 1.68 -3.61 20.57
C VAL A 141 2.92 -3.10 19.83
N HIS A 142 4.09 -3.25 20.44
CA HIS A 142 5.38 -2.88 19.87
C HIS A 142 6.07 -4.06 19.19
N GLY A 143 6.69 -3.81 18.05
CA GLY A 143 7.42 -4.83 17.29
C GLY A 143 6.55 -5.91 16.71
N GLU A 144 6.93 -7.18 16.89
CA GLU A 144 6.20 -8.35 16.39
C GLU A 144 5.07 -8.73 17.34
N GLY A 145 3.86 -8.87 16.81
CA GLY A 145 2.66 -8.94 17.62
C GLY A 145 2.15 -10.35 17.92
N GLU A 146 2.68 -11.40 17.29
CA GLU A 146 2.10 -12.73 17.33
C GLU A 146 2.06 -13.32 18.75
N GLU A 147 3.18 -13.28 19.46
CA GLU A 147 3.28 -13.78 20.85
C GLU A 147 2.62 -12.81 21.84
N THR A 148 2.87 -11.50 21.65
CA THR A 148 2.31 -10.45 22.51
C THR A 148 0.78 -10.45 22.48
N ALA A 149 0.15 -10.64 21.31
CA ALA A 149 -1.30 -10.71 21.19
C ALA A 149 -1.89 -11.90 21.95
N ILE A 150 -1.20 -13.05 22.00
CA ILE A 150 -1.62 -14.21 22.79
C ILE A 150 -1.70 -13.84 24.28
N GLU A 151 -0.67 -13.20 24.80
CA GLU A 151 -0.63 -12.79 26.21
C GLU A 151 -1.72 -11.75 26.54
N ILE A 152 -1.94 -10.78 25.64
CA ILE A 152 -2.99 -9.77 25.81
C ILE A 152 -4.38 -10.44 25.80
N VAL A 153 -4.65 -11.33 24.84
CA VAL A 153 -5.94 -12.02 24.76
C VAL A 153 -6.19 -12.86 26.02
N ARG A 154 -5.18 -13.56 26.54
CA ARG A 154 -5.28 -14.28 27.84
C ARG A 154 -5.57 -13.36 29.02
N ALA A 155 -5.02 -12.14 29.02
CA ALA A 155 -5.30 -11.16 30.07
C ALA A 155 -6.70 -10.58 29.98
N MET A 156 -7.17 -10.32 28.76
CA MET A 156 -8.43 -9.63 28.46
C MET A 156 -9.65 -10.52 28.40
N ILE A 157 -9.50 -11.79 27.99
CA ILE A 157 -10.61 -12.71 27.73
C ILE A 157 -10.48 -13.94 28.62
N HIS A 158 -11.53 -14.25 29.37
CA HIS A 158 -11.66 -15.47 30.15
C HIS A 158 -13.04 -16.09 29.94
N GLU A 159 -13.12 -17.37 29.61
CA GLU A 159 -14.36 -18.10 29.30
C GLU A 159 -15.28 -17.33 28.32
N GLY A 160 -14.68 -16.79 27.26
CA GLY A 160 -15.43 -16.03 26.25
C GLY A 160 -15.96 -14.68 26.69
N ARG A 161 -15.55 -14.14 27.84
CA ARG A 161 -15.99 -12.85 28.38
C ARG A 161 -14.80 -11.91 28.57
N VAL A 162 -15.02 -10.63 28.36
CA VAL A 162 -14.02 -9.59 28.67
C VAL A 162 -13.87 -9.47 30.19
N VAL A 163 -12.65 -9.56 30.68
CA VAL A 163 -12.30 -9.38 32.11
C VAL A 163 -12.34 -7.89 32.45
N LYS A 164 -13.09 -7.48 33.46
CA LYS A 164 -13.23 -6.05 33.83
C LYS A 164 -11.89 -5.41 34.22
N ASP A 165 -11.08 -6.10 35.03
CA ASP A 165 -9.83 -5.56 35.59
C ASP A 165 -8.59 -6.03 34.80
N TYR A 166 -8.72 -6.22 33.48
CA TYR A 166 -7.61 -6.70 32.65
C TYR A 166 -6.39 -5.78 32.67
N LYS A 167 -6.57 -4.48 32.91
CA LYS A 167 -5.45 -3.50 32.94
C LYS A 167 -4.37 -3.87 33.94
N LYS A 168 -4.71 -4.42 35.10
CA LYS A 168 -3.73 -4.90 36.09
C LYS A 168 -2.86 -6.05 35.58
N LYS A 169 -3.43 -6.90 34.71
CA LYS A 169 -2.70 -8.02 34.13
C LYS A 169 -1.75 -7.59 33.00
N LEU A 170 -1.99 -6.41 32.39
CA LEU A 170 -1.16 -5.89 31.30
C LEU A 170 0.25 -5.52 31.77
N GLU A 171 0.45 -5.19 33.03
CA GLU A 171 1.77 -4.83 33.59
C GLU A 171 2.81 -5.95 33.44
N GLN A 172 2.36 -7.20 33.38
CA GLN A 172 3.21 -8.38 33.24
C GLN A 172 3.56 -8.71 31.78
N ILE A 173 2.94 -8.04 30.82
CA ILE A 173 3.12 -8.32 29.39
C ILE A 173 4.17 -7.38 28.83
N ILE A 174 5.30 -7.92 28.35
CA ILE A 174 6.37 -7.13 27.74
C ILE A 174 6.02 -6.78 26.29
N GLY A 175 6.39 -5.58 25.85
CA GLY A 175 6.22 -5.14 24.46
C GLY A 175 4.90 -4.42 24.18
N ILE A 176 4.32 -3.79 25.20
CA ILE A 176 3.07 -3.02 25.03
C ILE A 176 3.15 -1.63 25.64
N SER A 177 2.26 -0.77 25.17
CA SER A 177 1.91 0.49 25.86
C SER A 177 0.41 0.57 26.09
N TYR A 178 0.02 1.15 27.22
CA TYR A 178 -1.39 1.36 27.59
C TYR A 178 -1.53 2.51 28.59
N LEU A 179 -2.76 2.95 28.84
CA LEU A 179 -3.07 3.86 29.96
C LEU A 179 -3.56 3.02 31.15
N ASN A 180 -2.91 3.16 32.32
CA ASN A 180 -3.32 2.45 33.51
C ASN A 180 -4.66 3.00 34.08
N GLU A 181 -5.09 2.52 35.27
CA GLU A 181 -6.34 2.94 35.91
C GLU A 181 -6.37 4.44 36.29
N HIS A 182 -5.21 5.09 36.34
CA HIS A 182 -5.06 6.53 36.61
C HIS A 182 -4.75 7.35 35.36
N ASP A 183 -5.02 6.80 34.16
CA ASP A 183 -4.72 7.40 32.86
C ASP A 183 -3.24 7.75 32.63
N ASN A 184 -2.32 7.16 33.42
CA ASN A 184 -0.91 7.31 33.21
C ASN A 184 -0.43 6.37 32.10
N TYR A 185 0.43 6.90 31.23
CA TYR A 185 1.09 6.12 30.20
C TYR A 185 2.09 5.13 30.78
N VAL A 186 1.93 3.88 30.42
CA VAL A 186 2.82 2.77 30.76
C VAL A 186 3.41 2.19 29.49
N PHE A 187 4.73 2.00 29.48
CA PHE A 187 5.45 1.21 28.50
C PHE A 187 6.17 0.07 29.22
N THR A 188 5.86 -1.15 28.87
CA THR A 188 6.35 -2.35 29.59
C THR A 188 7.71 -2.85 29.12
N GLY A 189 8.42 -2.04 28.31
CA GLY A 189 9.73 -2.41 27.76
C GLY A 189 9.65 -3.07 26.38
N LYS A 190 10.80 -3.28 25.77
CA LYS A 190 10.90 -3.93 24.45
C LYS A 190 10.90 -5.45 24.63
N ARG A 191 10.10 -6.12 23.78
CA ARG A 191 10.16 -7.57 23.63
C ARG A 191 11.30 -7.95 22.67
N GLU A 192 11.99 -9.05 22.96
CA GLU A 192 12.94 -9.64 22.03
C GLU A 192 12.24 -10.08 20.74
N PRO A 193 12.85 -9.84 19.59
CA PRO A 193 12.28 -10.29 18.31
C PRO A 193 12.13 -11.81 18.26
N ILE A 194 11.05 -12.28 17.65
CA ILE A 194 10.80 -13.71 17.43
C ILE A 194 11.95 -14.30 16.61
N ARG A 195 12.67 -15.27 17.16
CA ARG A 195 13.84 -15.88 16.51
C ARG A 195 13.46 -16.94 15.51
N ASN A 196 12.50 -17.81 15.85
CA ASN A 196 12.06 -18.92 15.01
C ASN A 196 10.73 -18.57 14.32
N LEU A 197 10.79 -18.13 13.07
CA LEU A 197 9.60 -17.84 12.28
C LEU A 197 8.85 -19.10 11.83
N ASP A 198 9.46 -20.28 11.91
CA ASP A 198 8.79 -21.53 11.55
C ASP A 198 7.77 -21.96 12.61
N ALA A 199 7.93 -21.51 13.85
CA ALA A 199 6.95 -21.75 14.91
C ALA A 199 5.63 -20.98 14.70
N LEU A 200 5.64 -19.92 13.91
CA LEU A 200 4.44 -19.15 13.61
C LEU A 200 3.56 -19.86 12.59
N ALA A 201 2.24 -19.67 12.72
CA ALA A 201 1.30 -20.10 11.70
C ALA A 201 1.47 -19.28 10.41
N ASP A 202 1.31 -19.92 9.25
CA ASP A 202 1.22 -19.20 7.98
C ASP A 202 -0.08 -18.37 7.94
N PRO A 203 -0.04 -17.11 7.47
CA PRO A 203 -1.21 -16.26 7.41
C PRO A 203 -2.36 -16.89 6.63
N ASP A 204 -3.49 -17.11 7.30
CA ASP A 204 -4.71 -17.67 6.72
C ASP A 204 -5.51 -16.55 6.01
N LEU A 205 -5.48 -16.52 4.68
CA LEU A 205 -6.27 -15.57 3.90
C LEU A 205 -7.78 -15.86 3.97
N GLY A 206 -8.18 -17.06 4.35
CA GLY A 206 -9.58 -17.46 4.51
C GLY A 206 -10.31 -16.75 5.64
N ILE A 207 -9.59 -16.14 6.59
CA ILE A 207 -10.19 -15.34 7.64
C ILE A 207 -10.68 -13.97 7.17
N VAL A 208 -10.27 -13.50 5.97
CA VAL A 208 -10.72 -12.22 5.41
C VAL A 208 -12.12 -12.39 4.84
N ARG A 209 -13.09 -11.69 5.42
CA ARG A 209 -14.51 -11.78 5.04
C ARG A 209 -14.98 -10.55 4.24
N PHE A 210 -16.12 -10.72 3.57
CA PHE A 210 -16.79 -9.66 2.81
C PHE A 210 -15.91 -9.01 1.72
N MET A 211 -15.12 -9.81 1.03
CA MET A 211 -14.33 -9.30 -0.10
C MET A 211 -15.22 -8.92 -1.28
N ALA A 212 -14.94 -7.74 -1.86
CA ALA A 212 -15.60 -7.30 -3.10
C ALA A 212 -15.10 -8.02 -4.34
N LYS A 213 -13.83 -8.45 -4.33
CA LYS A 213 -13.16 -9.11 -5.47
C LYS A 213 -12.05 -10.04 -4.96
N ASP A 214 -11.71 -11.04 -5.77
CA ASP A 214 -10.59 -11.93 -5.51
C ASP A 214 -9.25 -11.19 -5.40
N TRP A 215 -8.28 -11.82 -4.76
CA TRP A 215 -6.93 -11.31 -4.63
C TRP A 215 -6.26 -11.13 -5.99
N SER A 216 -5.50 -10.05 -6.17
CA SER A 216 -4.67 -9.83 -7.36
C SER A 216 -3.43 -10.70 -7.37
N ALA A 217 -2.89 -10.96 -6.20
CA ALA A 217 -1.77 -11.83 -5.92
C ALA A 217 -1.84 -12.32 -4.47
N ILE A 218 -1.25 -13.45 -4.19
CA ILE A 218 -1.10 -13.99 -2.85
C ILE A 218 0.18 -13.44 -2.22
N PRO A 219 0.08 -12.77 -1.06
CA PRO A 219 1.27 -12.32 -0.34
C PRO A 219 1.96 -13.52 0.33
N ILE A 220 3.25 -13.64 0.12
CA ILE A 220 4.10 -14.63 0.78
C ILE A 220 5.13 -13.88 1.62
N SER A 221 5.17 -14.15 2.92
CA SER A 221 6.22 -13.64 3.80
C SER A 221 7.21 -14.75 4.09
N ARG A 222 8.43 -14.60 3.60
CA ARG A 222 9.54 -15.49 3.93
C ARG A 222 10.34 -14.94 5.11
N GLY A 223 10.68 -13.64 5.04
CA GLY A 223 11.54 -13.01 6.01
C GLY A 223 11.03 -11.66 6.52
N ARG A 224 11.64 -11.22 7.59
CA ARG A 224 11.39 -9.93 8.25
C ARG A 224 12.70 -9.25 8.58
N GLY A 225 12.69 -7.91 8.57
CA GLY A 225 13.86 -7.12 8.87
C GLY A 225 14.81 -6.94 7.69
N CYS A 226 15.82 -6.11 7.89
CA CYS A 226 16.77 -5.77 6.84
C CYS A 226 18.12 -5.39 7.44
N ASN A 227 19.24 -5.88 6.87
CA ASN A 227 20.58 -5.56 7.37
C ASN A 227 21.05 -4.16 6.95
N PHE A 228 20.29 -3.47 6.09
CA PHE A 228 20.61 -2.10 5.68
C PHE A 228 19.96 -1.06 6.60
N LYS A 229 20.63 0.09 6.74
CA LYS A 229 20.22 1.19 7.63
C LYS A 229 19.94 2.46 6.82
N CYS A 230 19.04 2.37 5.83
CA CYS A 230 18.65 3.53 5.04
C CYS A 230 17.93 4.56 5.91
N GLU A 231 18.27 5.85 5.77
CA GLU A 231 17.83 6.94 6.65
C GLU A 231 16.31 7.15 6.66
N PHE A 232 15.66 6.94 5.52
CA PHE A 232 14.21 7.10 5.38
C PHE A 232 13.39 5.88 5.85
N CYS A 233 14.05 4.74 6.11
CA CYS A 233 13.39 3.45 6.32
C CYS A 233 13.19 3.14 7.81
N VAL A 234 12.04 2.55 8.14
CA VAL A 234 11.70 2.12 9.52
C VAL A 234 11.89 0.62 9.76
N VAL A 235 12.12 -0.18 8.71
CA VAL A 235 12.14 -1.66 8.77
C VAL A 235 13.17 -2.18 9.77
N ASN A 236 14.42 -1.69 9.69
CA ASN A 236 15.48 -2.15 10.60
C ASN A 236 15.18 -1.79 12.06
N LYS A 237 14.50 -0.67 12.30
CA LYS A 237 14.11 -0.25 13.67
C LYS A 237 12.96 -1.10 14.22
N GLN A 238 12.03 -1.53 13.36
CA GLN A 238 10.86 -2.30 13.75
C GLN A 238 11.19 -3.79 13.95
N TYR A 239 11.94 -4.40 13.03
CA TYR A 239 12.19 -5.85 13.02
C TYR A 239 13.65 -6.24 13.30
N GLY A 240 14.57 -5.26 13.36
CA GLY A 240 16.00 -5.52 13.50
C GLY A 240 16.65 -6.14 12.24
N PRO A 241 17.73 -6.93 12.43
CA PRO A 241 18.39 -7.66 11.36
C PRO A 241 17.45 -8.65 10.67
N PHE A 242 17.78 -8.98 9.42
CA PHE A 242 17.01 -9.96 8.64
C PHE A 242 17.01 -11.35 9.30
N LYS A 243 15.84 -11.96 9.33
CA LYS A 243 15.58 -13.34 9.72
C LYS A 243 14.51 -13.92 8.80
N ALA A 244 14.53 -15.22 8.57
CA ALA A 244 13.61 -15.89 7.65
C ALA A 244 13.08 -17.21 8.20
N SER A 245 11.92 -17.62 7.69
CA SER A 245 11.45 -19.00 7.79
C SER A 245 12.32 -19.94 6.95
N SER A 246 12.31 -21.22 7.30
CA SER A 246 13.00 -22.26 6.53
C SER A 246 12.53 -22.29 5.06
N VAL A 247 13.40 -22.73 4.22
CA VAL A 247 13.13 -22.90 2.78
C VAL A 247 11.95 -23.84 2.55
N GLU A 248 11.90 -24.94 3.30
CA GLU A 248 10.85 -25.94 3.23
C GLU A 248 9.48 -25.38 3.59
N LYS A 249 9.39 -24.59 4.66
CA LYS A 249 8.12 -23.96 5.07
C LYS A 249 7.58 -23.06 3.97
N VAL A 250 8.41 -22.17 3.45
CA VAL A 250 8.00 -21.23 2.40
C VAL A 250 7.65 -21.95 1.10
N PHE A 251 8.42 -22.97 0.73
CA PHE A 251 8.13 -23.82 -0.43
C PHE A 251 6.76 -24.49 -0.29
N ASN A 252 6.49 -25.12 0.84
CA ASN A 252 5.22 -25.84 1.10
C ASN A 252 4.03 -24.86 1.10
N ASN A 253 4.19 -23.66 1.64
CA ASN A 253 3.17 -22.62 1.61
C ASN A 253 2.83 -22.22 0.17
N ILE A 254 3.81 -21.88 -0.66
CA ILE A 254 3.59 -21.53 -2.07
C ILE A 254 2.98 -22.72 -2.82
N LYS A 255 3.50 -23.93 -2.64
CA LYS A 255 2.98 -25.16 -3.25
C LYS A 255 1.50 -25.36 -2.94
N ASN A 256 1.12 -25.22 -1.67
CA ASN A 256 -0.27 -25.35 -1.24
C ASN A 256 -1.19 -24.35 -1.98
N TYR A 257 -0.82 -23.08 -2.07
CA TYR A 257 -1.59 -22.11 -2.85
C TYR A 257 -1.66 -22.47 -4.34
N VAL A 258 -0.57 -22.92 -4.93
CA VAL A 258 -0.56 -23.36 -6.35
C VAL A 258 -1.48 -24.56 -6.57
N GLU A 259 -1.51 -25.49 -5.65
CA GLU A 259 -2.40 -26.68 -5.70
C GLU A 259 -3.88 -26.26 -5.60
N ASN A 260 -4.18 -25.22 -4.83
CA ASN A 260 -5.51 -24.59 -4.74
C ASN A 260 -5.84 -23.61 -5.90
N GLY A 261 -5.02 -23.60 -6.97
CA GLY A 261 -5.33 -22.88 -8.21
C GLY A 261 -4.82 -21.43 -8.28
N TYR A 262 -4.14 -20.94 -7.27
CA TYR A 262 -3.54 -19.58 -7.31
C TYR A 262 -2.31 -19.57 -8.22
N LYS A 263 -2.14 -18.47 -8.95
CA LYS A 263 -1.10 -18.36 -10.01
C LYS A 263 -0.19 -17.15 -9.89
N ARG A 264 -0.47 -16.23 -8.99
CA ARG A 264 0.30 -15.00 -8.83
C ARG A 264 0.67 -14.82 -7.37
N PHE A 265 1.96 -14.63 -7.15
CA PHE A 265 2.54 -14.47 -5.82
C PHE A 265 3.37 -13.19 -5.75
N PHE A 266 3.32 -12.54 -4.62
CA PHE A 266 4.24 -11.47 -4.29
C PHE A 266 4.93 -11.81 -2.97
N VAL A 267 6.24 -12.04 -3.02
CA VAL A 267 7.03 -12.19 -1.79
C VAL A 267 7.22 -10.79 -1.20
N VAL A 268 6.57 -10.56 -0.07
CA VAL A 268 6.48 -9.23 0.57
C VAL A 268 7.67 -8.87 1.44
N ASP A 269 8.72 -9.68 1.43
CA ASP A 269 9.96 -9.40 2.14
C ASP A 269 10.55 -8.05 1.70
N ASP A 270 11.13 -7.31 2.64
CA ASP A 270 11.78 -6.01 2.34
C ASP A 270 13.00 -6.17 1.42
N ASN A 271 13.64 -7.34 1.44
CA ASN A 271 14.69 -7.73 0.52
C ASN A 271 14.76 -9.27 0.39
N PHE A 272 14.12 -9.80 -0.63
CA PHE A 272 14.01 -11.25 -0.88
C PHE A 272 15.37 -11.98 -0.93
N ALA A 273 16.39 -11.33 -1.49
CA ALA A 273 17.71 -11.91 -1.67
C ALA A 273 18.71 -11.56 -0.54
N GLN A 274 18.21 -11.30 0.68
CA GLN A 274 19.08 -10.94 1.82
C GLN A 274 19.99 -12.10 2.24
N ASN A 275 19.51 -13.36 2.16
CA ASN A 275 20.30 -14.58 2.30
C ASN A 275 20.33 -15.30 0.95
N ILE A 276 21.41 -15.10 0.19
CA ILE A 276 21.56 -15.61 -1.19
C ILE A 276 21.53 -17.14 -1.26
N PRO A 277 22.27 -17.92 -0.44
CA PRO A 277 22.24 -19.39 -0.49
C PRO A 277 20.84 -19.98 -0.32
N GLU A 278 20.14 -19.60 0.73
CA GLU A 278 18.76 -20.07 0.97
C GLU A 278 17.77 -19.60 -0.10
N THR A 279 17.99 -18.39 -0.67
CA THR A 279 17.15 -17.90 -1.76
C THR A 279 17.32 -18.73 -3.02
N ILE A 280 18.56 -19.15 -3.35
CA ILE A 280 18.84 -20.05 -4.47
C ILE A 280 18.20 -21.41 -4.23
N GLU A 281 18.30 -21.95 -3.02
CA GLU A 281 17.68 -23.22 -2.63
C GLU A 281 16.17 -23.19 -2.80
N LEU A 282 15.49 -22.20 -2.23
CA LEU A 282 14.04 -22.01 -2.40
C LEU A 282 13.66 -21.92 -3.89
N CYS A 283 14.41 -21.14 -4.64
CA CYS A 283 14.15 -20.97 -6.07
C CYS A 283 14.34 -22.28 -6.85
N LYS A 284 15.32 -23.11 -6.52
CA LYS A 284 15.51 -24.43 -7.12
C LYS A 284 14.33 -25.37 -6.80
N LEU A 285 13.91 -25.45 -5.54
CA LEU A 285 12.75 -26.27 -5.16
C LEU A 285 11.48 -25.85 -5.91
N LEU A 286 11.22 -24.56 -6.03
CA LEU A 286 10.08 -24.02 -6.78
C LEU A 286 10.18 -24.33 -8.27
N GLY A 287 11.38 -24.22 -8.86
CA GLY A 287 11.64 -24.54 -10.26
C GLY A 287 11.44 -26.02 -10.56
N ASP A 288 11.94 -26.91 -9.71
CA ASP A 288 11.74 -28.35 -9.81
C ASP A 288 10.26 -28.72 -9.72
N TYR A 289 9.53 -28.10 -8.77
CA TYR A 289 8.10 -28.30 -8.65
C TYR A 289 7.35 -27.83 -9.91
N ARG A 290 7.68 -26.66 -10.48
CA ARG A 290 7.10 -26.17 -11.74
C ARG A 290 7.35 -27.13 -12.90
N SER A 291 8.57 -27.62 -13.02
CA SER A 291 8.97 -28.54 -14.07
C SER A 291 8.22 -29.88 -13.98
N LYS A 292 8.17 -30.48 -12.78
CA LYS A 292 7.51 -31.78 -12.53
C LYS A 292 5.99 -31.70 -12.62
N SER A 293 5.38 -30.69 -12.01
CA SER A 293 3.91 -30.54 -11.96
C SER A 293 3.31 -29.94 -13.23
N LYS A 294 4.12 -29.34 -14.10
CA LYS A 294 3.70 -28.54 -15.28
C LYS A 294 2.78 -27.36 -14.94
N LYS A 295 2.64 -27.01 -13.65
CA LYS A 295 1.86 -25.87 -13.19
C LYS A 295 2.62 -24.57 -13.46
N ARG A 296 1.91 -23.57 -14.01
CA ARG A 296 2.47 -22.25 -14.28
C ARG A 296 2.00 -21.25 -13.24
N PHE A 297 2.95 -20.55 -12.64
CA PHE A 297 2.69 -19.44 -11.74
C PHE A 297 3.81 -18.39 -11.87
N ASP A 298 3.50 -17.16 -11.49
CA ASP A 298 4.40 -16.02 -11.54
C ASP A 298 4.68 -15.51 -10.15
N ILE A 299 5.93 -15.17 -9.89
CA ILE A 299 6.38 -14.59 -8.62
C ILE A 299 6.94 -13.20 -8.88
N MET A 300 6.48 -12.23 -8.13
CA MET A 300 7.10 -10.91 -7.99
C MET A 300 7.84 -10.85 -6.67
N VAL A 301 9.03 -10.29 -6.67
CA VAL A 301 9.86 -10.14 -5.46
C VAL A 301 10.39 -8.72 -5.34
N GLN A 302 10.63 -8.29 -4.09
CA GLN A 302 11.29 -7.04 -3.78
C GLN A 302 12.76 -7.28 -3.49
N VAL A 303 13.64 -6.58 -4.21
CA VAL A 303 15.09 -6.80 -4.14
C VAL A 303 15.86 -5.49 -4.27
N ARG A 304 17.13 -5.53 -3.88
CA ARG A 304 18.13 -4.53 -4.25
C ARG A 304 18.84 -4.95 -5.52
N THR A 305 19.54 -4.00 -6.17
CA THR A 305 20.24 -4.27 -7.45
C THR A 305 21.41 -5.24 -7.34
N GLU A 306 21.91 -5.50 -6.13
CA GLU A 306 23.05 -6.40 -5.87
C GLU A 306 22.82 -7.84 -6.36
N VAL A 307 21.56 -8.27 -6.53
CA VAL A 307 21.21 -9.57 -7.14
C VAL A 307 21.83 -9.74 -8.55
N ALA A 308 22.12 -8.64 -9.25
CA ALA A 308 22.76 -8.66 -10.55
C ALA A 308 24.20 -9.23 -10.53
N GLU A 309 24.84 -9.25 -9.37
CA GLU A 309 26.23 -9.72 -9.25
C GLU A 309 26.34 -11.24 -9.13
N ASN A 310 25.23 -11.94 -8.88
CA ASN A 310 25.19 -13.39 -8.73
C ASN A 310 24.37 -14.04 -9.88
N ASN A 311 25.08 -14.72 -10.80
CA ASN A 311 24.46 -15.38 -11.95
C ASN A 311 23.60 -16.58 -11.52
N ASP A 312 24.07 -17.37 -10.56
CA ASP A 312 23.34 -18.56 -10.07
C ASP A 312 22.00 -18.15 -9.44
N LEU A 313 21.98 -17.02 -8.73
CA LEU A 313 20.75 -16.47 -8.19
C LEU A 313 19.79 -16.02 -9.30
N ILE A 314 20.29 -15.34 -10.34
CA ILE A 314 19.47 -14.91 -11.48
C ILE A 314 18.85 -16.13 -12.17
N GLU A 315 19.63 -17.17 -12.43
CA GLU A 315 19.17 -18.40 -13.08
C GLU A 315 18.15 -19.14 -12.20
N ALA A 316 18.42 -19.27 -10.90
CA ALA A 316 17.50 -19.89 -9.95
C ALA A 316 16.17 -19.15 -9.88
N MET A 317 16.19 -17.81 -9.77
CA MET A 317 14.98 -16.98 -9.76
C MET A 317 14.15 -17.16 -11.04
N ARG A 318 14.79 -17.19 -12.22
CA ARG A 318 14.09 -17.47 -13.49
C ARG A 318 13.46 -18.86 -13.50
N TYR A 319 14.20 -19.86 -13.06
CA TYR A 319 13.72 -21.25 -12.96
C TYR A 319 12.52 -21.37 -12.03
N ALA A 320 12.54 -20.68 -10.89
CA ALA A 320 11.41 -20.62 -9.94
C ALA A 320 10.16 -19.95 -10.53
N GLY A 321 10.27 -19.15 -11.60
CA GLY A 321 9.18 -18.38 -12.17
C GLY A 321 9.06 -16.96 -11.62
N VAL A 322 10.15 -16.42 -11.09
CA VAL A 322 10.23 -14.98 -10.83
C VAL A 322 10.18 -14.27 -12.18
N SER A 323 9.16 -13.42 -12.35
CA SER A 323 8.93 -12.67 -13.59
C SER A 323 9.20 -11.18 -13.42
N SER A 324 9.06 -10.65 -12.23
CA SER A 324 9.12 -9.21 -11.96
C SER A 324 9.92 -8.91 -10.70
N LEU A 325 10.75 -7.88 -10.77
CA LEU A 325 11.52 -7.35 -9.65
C LEU A 325 11.04 -5.95 -9.28
N ALA A 326 10.60 -5.74 -8.06
CA ALA A 326 10.42 -4.43 -7.47
C ALA A 326 11.75 -3.98 -6.85
N ILE A 327 12.34 -2.91 -7.38
CA ILE A 327 13.68 -2.47 -7.01
C ILE A 327 13.65 -1.06 -6.45
N GLY A 328 14.12 -0.89 -5.22
CA GLY A 328 14.35 0.41 -4.61
C GLY A 328 15.62 1.07 -5.17
N TYR A 329 15.48 1.85 -6.23
CA TYR A 329 16.56 2.68 -6.77
C TYR A 329 16.75 3.97 -5.97
N GLU A 330 15.69 4.48 -5.43
CA GLU A 330 15.50 5.70 -4.66
C GLU A 330 15.83 6.97 -5.46
N SER A 331 17.08 7.18 -5.86
CA SER A 331 17.49 8.38 -6.62
C SER A 331 18.54 8.08 -7.68
N PRO A 332 18.53 8.77 -8.82
CA PRO A 332 19.61 8.77 -9.81
C PRO A 332 20.68 9.86 -9.54
N ILE A 333 20.82 10.32 -8.30
CA ILE A 333 21.75 11.37 -7.89
C ILE A 333 22.63 10.84 -6.77
N ASN A 334 23.94 10.81 -6.99
CA ASN A 334 24.90 10.20 -6.05
C ASN A 334 24.88 10.86 -4.67
N GLU A 335 24.71 12.18 -4.59
CA GLU A 335 24.62 12.93 -3.34
C GLU A 335 23.37 12.49 -2.54
N GLU A 336 22.22 12.34 -3.20
CA GLU A 336 20.99 11.86 -2.55
C GLU A 336 21.14 10.40 -2.09
N LEU A 337 21.76 9.51 -2.89
CA LEU A 337 22.02 8.13 -2.49
C LEU A 337 22.93 8.04 -1.26
N LYS A 338 23.95 8.91 -1.18
CA LYS A 338 24.83 9.01 0.00
C LYS A 338 24.08 9.54 1.21
N ALA A 339 23.27 10.59 1.06
CA ALA A 339 22.41 11.11 2.14
C ALA A 339 21.45 10.04 2.66
N MET A 340 20.83 9.26 1.77
CA MET A 340 19.96 8.13 2.12
C MET A 340 20.70 6.92 2.71
N ARG A 341 22.03 6.90 2.70
CA ARG A 341 22.88 5.74 3.08
C ARG A 341 22.54 4.48 2.28
N LYS A 342 22.31 4.65 0.97
CA LYS A 342 21.93 3.52 0.09
C LYS A 342 23.13 2.59 -0.22
N GLY A 343 24.39 3.08 -0.13
CA GLY A 343 25.60 2.28 -0.29
C GLY A 343 25.90 1.84 -1.73
N VAL A 344 25.40 2.60 -2.73
CA VAL A 344 25.59 2.28 -4.15
C VAL A 344 25.71 3.58 -4.96
N THR A 345 26.39 3.53 -6.12
CA THR A 345 26.49 4.66 -7.07
C THR A 345 25.50 4.51 -8.22
N VAL A 346 25.18 5.63 -8.88
CA VAL A 346 24.28 5.67 -10.03
C VAL A 346 24.79 4.79 -11.18
N GLU A 347 26.10 4.78 -11.43
CA GLU A 347 26.73 3.98 -12.48
C GLU A 347 26.52 2.47 -12.24
N LYS A 348 26.73 2.02 -11.00
CA LYS A 348 26.47 0.63 -10.59
C LYS A 348 24.99 0.29 -10.70
N LEU A 349 24.09 1.19 -10.32
CA LEU A 349 22.64 1.00 -10.47
C LEU A 349 22.27 0.78 -11.94
N VAL A 350 22.78 1.60 -12.86
CA VAL A 350 22.52 1.48 -14.30
C VAL A 350 23.08 0.16 -14.85
N GLN A 351 24.33 -0.18 -14.53
CA GLN A 351 24.98 -1.41 -14.97
C GLN A 351 24.21 -2.66 -14.54
N ARG A 352 23.91 -2.76 -13.24
CA ARG A 352 23.17 -3.88 -12.64
C ARG A 352 21.75 -3.98 -13.21
N SER A 353 21.06 -2.84 -13.36
CA SER A 353 19.72 -2.79 -13.91
C SER A 353 19.66 -3.28 -15.35
N ARG A 354 20.60 -2.86 -16.21
CA ARG A 354 20.71 -3.34 -17.61
C ARG A 354 20.90 -4.86 -17.69
N LYS A 355 21.66 -5.45 -16.77
CA LYS A 355 21.80 -6.90 -16.70
C LYS A 355 20.48 -7.57 -16.31
N LEU A 356 19.83 -7.10 -15.25
CA LEU A 356 18.55 -7.66 -14.77
C LEU A 356 17.43 -7.51 -15.80
N SER A 357 17.39 -6.40 -16.55
CA SER A 357 16.37 -6.14 -17.58
C SER A 357 16.37 -7.12 -18.75
N GLN A 358 17.42 -7.93 -18.88
CA GLN A 358 17.49 -9.00 -19.89
C GLN A 358 16.63 -10.21 -19.49
N PHE A 359 16.31 -10.35 -18.21
CA PHE A 359 15.70 -11.53 -17.64
C PHE A 359 14.34 -11.28 -16.96
N PHE A 360 14.14 -10.08 -16.43
CA PHE A 360 13.00 -9.74 -15.58
C PHE A 360 12.33 -8.44 -16.00
N HIS A 361 11.04 -8.33 -15.72
CA HIS A 361 10.34 -7.05 -15.74
C HIS A 361 10.78 -6.22 -14.52
N LEU A 362 11.28 -5.02 -14.75
CA LEU A 362 11.80 -4.15 -13.69
C LEU A 362 10.77 -3.08 -13.30
N HIS A 363 10.32 -3.13 -12.06
CA HIS A 363 9.52 -2.08 -11.43
C HIS A 363 10.42 -1.22 -10.53
N GLY A 364 10.74 -0.02 -10.98
CA GLY A 364 11.61 0.90 -10.24
C GLY A 364 10.84 1.75 -9.25
N MET A 365 11.26 1.74 -7.98
CA MET A 365 10.75 2.58 -6.91
C MET A 365 11.72 3.72 -6.62
N PHE A 366 11.20 4.97 -6.57
CA PHE A 366 12.00 6.18 -6.45
C PHE A 366 11.42 7.14 -5.42
N ILE A 367 12.32 7.86 -4.75
CA ILE A 367 12.03 8.98 -3.87
C ILE A 367 12.53 10.25 -4.57
N PHE A 368 11.65 11.17 -4.93
CA PHE A 368 12.01 12.44 -5.54
C PHE A 368 12.08 13.55 -4.50
N GLY A 369 13.07 14.42 -4.65
CA GLY A 369 13.21 15.57 -3.77
C GLY A 369 13.60 15.17 -2.35
N TYR A 370 14.58 14.27 -2.22
CA TYR A 370 15.12 13.96 -0.90
C TYR A 370 15.70 15.22 -0.26
N PRO A 371 15.30 15.57 0.97
CA PRO A 371 15.70 16.83 1.58
C PRO A 371 17.20 16.87 1.88
N SER A 372 17.79 18.06 1.68
CA SER A 372 19.11 18.37 2.22
C SER A 372 18.97 18.95 3.63
N PHE A 373 19.98 18.78 4.47
CA PHE A 373 20.05 19.28 5.84
C PHE A 373 21.20 20.28 5.99
N ASN A 374 21.10 21.18 6.96
CA ASN A 374 22.09 22.24 7.15
C ASN A 374 23.49 21.70 7.42
N ASP A 375 23.60 20.64 8.18
CA ASP A 375 24.83 19.95 8.57
C ASP A 375 25.27 18.86 7.57
N SER A 376 24.50 18.61 6.52
CA SER A 376 24.79 17.55 5.56
C SER A 376 25.94 17.93 4.64
N LYS A 377 26.96 17.06 4.58
CA LYS A 377 28.03 17.12 3.58
C LYS A 377 27.59 16.65 2.18
N TYR A 378 26.41 16.05 2.07
CA TYR A 378 25.87 15.52 0.82
C TYR A 378 24.70 16.39 0.37
N LYS A 379 25.01 17.47 -0.36
CA LYS A 379 24.01 18.37 -0.95
C LYS A 379 24.10 18.27 -2.47
N SER A 380 22.97 18.35 -3.13
CA SER A 380 22.89 18.42 -4.58
C SER A 380 22.48 19.86 -4.97
N ASP A 381 23.33 20.53 -5.74
CA ASP A 381 23.08 21.89 -6.25
C ASP A 381 22.15 21.89 -7.48
N MET A 382 21.61 20.74 -7.85
CA MET A 382 20.72 20.62 -9.02
C MET A 382 19.37 21.26 -8.75
N SER A 383 18.91 22.09 -9.68
CA SER A 383 17.52 22.57 -9.69
C SER A 383 16.53 21.41 -9.86
N LEU A 384 15.25 21.63 -9.49
CA LEU A 384 14.21 20.60 -9.64
C LEU A 384 14.09 20.11 -11.09
N SER A 385 14.22 21.00 -12.08
CA SER A 385 14.23 20.65 -13.50
C SER A 385 15.42 19.76 -13.88
N GLN A 386 16.62 20.05 -13.36
CA GLN A 386 17.81 19.23 -13.59
C GLN A 386 17.67 17.85 -12.94
N LYS A 387 17.16 17.80 -11.70
CA LYS A 387 16.84 16.53 -11.03
C LYS A 387 15.85 15.70 -11.86
N ALA A 388 14.74 16.29 -12.31
CA ALA A 388 13.78 15.59 -13.15
C ALA A 388 14.38 15.05 -14.45
N LYS A 389 15.26 15.80 -15.11
CA LYS A 389 16.00 15.33 -16.30
C LYS A 389 16.90 14.12 -15.97
N ALA A 390 17.58 14.14 -14.82
CA ALA A 390 18.41 13.01 -14.36
C ALA A 390 17.56 11.73 -14.16
N TYR A 391 16.35 11.84 -13.58
CA TYR A 391 15.44 10.71 -13.44
C TYR A 391 15.01 10.15 -14.80
N TYR A 392 14.61 11.00 -15.77
CA TYR A 392 14.25 10.53 -17.10
C TYR A 392 15.39 9.84 -17.82
N LYS A 393 16.60 10.39 -17.71
CA LYS A 393 17.81 9.78 -18.27
C LYS A 393 18.04 8.41 -17.65
N PHE A 394 17.96 8.31 -16.33
CA PHE A 394 18.14 7.08 -15.59
C PHE A 394 17.12 5.99 -15.98
N PHE A 395 15.82 6.32 -16.06
CA PHE A 395 14.78 5.36 -16.46
C PHE A 395 15.08 4.72 -17.82
N LYS A 396 15.63 5.49 -18.75
CA LYS A 396 16.04 5.02 -20.08
C LYS A 396 17.32 4.19 -19.99
N ASP A 397 18.35 4.73 -19.34
CA ASP A 397 19.67 4.12 -19.30
C ASP A 397 19.68 2.80 -18.53
N ALA A 398 18.91 2.71 -17.45
CA ALA A 398 18.73 1.52 -16.63
C ALA A 398 17.68 0.53 -17.18
N ARG A 399 17.02 0.83 -18.32
CA ARG A 399 16.01 -0.02 -18.97
C ARG A 399 14.87 -0.44 -18.05
N ILE A 400 14.36 0.48 -17.26
CA ILE A 400 13.29 0.20 -16.31
C ILE A 400 11.95 0.14 -17.07
N ASP A 401 11.13 -0.88 -16.82
CA ASP A 401 9.85 -1.07 -17.51
C ASP A 401 8.74 -0.21 -16.93
N THR A 402 8.55 -0.28 -15.62
CA THR A 402 7.54 0.49 -14.88
C THR A 402 8.19 1.24 -13.72
N ILE A 403 7.62 2.38 -13.37
CA ILE A 403 8.16 3.24 -12.32
C ILE A 403 7.09 3.63 -11.29
N GLN A 404 7.53 3.80 -10.06
CA GLN A 404 6.81 4.46 -8.99
C GLN A 404 7.72 5.55 -8.42
N VAL A 405 7.27 6.80 -8.50
CA VAL A 405 8.03 7.95 -7.98
C VAL A 405 7.17 8.64 -6.94
N PHE A 406 7.68 8.74 -5.72
CA PHE A 406 7.02 9.43 -4.62
C PHE A 406 7.87 10.58 -4.11
N ASN A 407 7.25 11.54 -3.44
CA ASN A 407 7.96 12.48 -2.60
C ASN A 407 8.53 11.75 -1.40
N ALA A 408 9.61 12.26 -0.82
CA ALA A 408 10.12 11.76 0.44
C ALA A 408 9.03 11.88 1.52
N VAL A 409 8.73 10.77 2.19
CA VAL A 409 7.75 10.74 3.29
C VAL A 409 8.48 10.58 4.61
N PRO A 410 8.40 11.58 5.51
CA PRO A 410 9.00 11.49 6.83
C PRO A 410 8.15 10.59 7.75
N LEU A 411 8.30 9.27 7.59
CA LEU A 411 7.54 8.29 8.35
C LEU A 411 7.88 8.39 9.85
N PRO A 412 6.89 8.28 10.74
CA PRO A 412 7.14 8.17 12.18
C PRO A 412 8.18 7.10 12.49
N GLY A 413 9.13 7.39 13.37
CA GLY A 413 10.23 6.50 13.72
C GLY A 413 11.43 6.49 12.76
N SER A 414 11.35 7.10 11.56
CA SER A 414 12.51 7.21 10.65
C SER A 414 13.51 8.30 11.10
N GLU A 415 14.79 8.13 10.76
CA GLU A 415 15.79 9.18 11.02
C GLU A 415 15.53 10.43 10.17
N LEU A 416 15.03 10.25 8.95
CA LEU A 416 14.58 11.35 8.10
C LEU A 416 13.59 12.25 8.84
N ARG A 417 12.59 11.65 9.52
CA ARG A 417 11.62 12.42 10.29
C ARG A 417 12.27 13.17 11.45
N MET A 418 13.10 12.50 12.23
CA MET A 418 13.79 13.13 13.38
C MET A 418 14.62 14.34 12.95
N LYS A 419 15.35 14.26 11.84
CA LYS A 419 16.12 15.37 11.28
C LYS A 419 15.23 16.54 10.84
N LEU A 420 14.12 16.24 10.15
CA LEU A 420 13.19 17.27 9.72
C LEU A 420 12.46 17.95 10.90
N GLU A 421 12.17 17.20 11.96
CA GLU A 421 11.62 17.75 13.21
C GLU A 421 12.64 18.66 13.91
N ALA A 422 13.90 18.25 13.99
CA ALA A 422 14.98 19.06 14.57
C ALA A 422 15.18 20.39 13.84
N GLU A 423 14.96 20.43 12.52
CA GLU A 423 14.99 21.67 11.72
C GLU A 423 13.63 22.40 11.65
N ASN A 424 12.62 21.99 12.42
CA ASN A 424 11.26 22.54 12.38
C ASN A 424 10.62 22.53 10.99
N ARG A 425 10.90 21.50 10.19
CA ARG A 425 10.43 21.34 8.81
C ARG A 425 9.23 20.41 8.67
N ILE A 426 8.76 19.81 9.72
CA ILE A 426 7.49 19.05 9.73
C ILE A 426 6.36 20.03 10.07
N PRO A 427 5.40 20.28 9.18
CA PRO A 427 4.22 21.07 9.51
C PRO A 427 3.36 20.36 10.57
N PRO A 428 2.60 21.11 11.39
CA PRO A 428 1.67 20.55 12.35
C PRO A 428 0.67 19.60 11.70
N LEU A 429 0.30 18.52 12.39
CA LEU A 429 -0.65 17.52 11.87
C LEU A 429 -2.04 18.10 11.65
N GLU A 430 -2.44 19.09 12.44
CA GLU A 430 -3.71 19.82 12.30
C GLU A 430 -3.80 20.53 10.94
N GLU A 431 -2.66 20.87 10.33
CA GLU A 431 -2.59 21.53 9.03
C GLU A 431 -2.57 20.51 7.89
N ILE A 432 -1.84 19.39 8.03
CA ILE A 432 -1.63 18.41 6.95
C ILE A 432 -2.57 17.22 7.09
N GLY A 433 -2.67 16.62 8.27
CA GLY A 433 -3.33 15.35 8.53
C GLY A 433 -2.51 14.13 8.04
N TRP A 434 -2.68 13.00 8.70
CA TRP A 434 -2.01 11.75 8.31
C TRP A 434 -2.41 11.24 6.93
N ASP A 435 -3.59 11.56 6.46
CA ASP A 435 -4.11 11.16 5.14
C ASP A 435 -3.23 11.62 3.96
N LYS A 436 -2.33 12.56 4.18
CA LYS A 436 -1.37 13.07 3.20
C LYS A 436 -0.05 12.31 3.15
N TYR A 437 0.21 11.41 4.12
CA TYR A 437 1.45 10.63 4.16
C TYR A 437 1.43 9.45 3.17
N ASP A 438 1.04 9.72 1.93
CA ASP A 438 0.85 8.74 0.85
C ASP A 438 1.95 8.80 -0.24
N GLY A 439 2.96 9.64 -0.06
CA GLY A 439 4.04 9.88 -1.02
C GLY A 439 3.67 10.76 -2.22
N LEU A 440 2.40 11.15 -2.34
CA LEU A 440 1.92 12.04 -3.40
C LEU A 440 1.78 13.47 -2.92
N PHE A 441 1.71 13.66 -1.63
CA PHE A 441 1.75 14.96 -0.97
C PHE A 441 3.11 15.17 -0.30
N LEU A 442 3.63 16.37 -0.36
CA LEU A 442 4.90 16.75 0.29
C LEU A 442 4.64 17.05 1.78
N CYS A 443 5.09 16.18 2.67
CA CYS A 443 4.81 16.24 4.11
C CYS A 443 5.88 16.98 4.92
N TYR A 444 6.73 17.77 4.29
CA TYR A 444 7.76 18.58 4.95
C TYR A 444 7.98 19.89 4.20
N ARG A 445 8.54 20.89 4.89
CA ARG A 445 8.96 22.15 4.27
C ARG A 445 10.30 21.93 3.56
N PRO A 446 10.40 22.18 2.24
CA PRO A 446 11.67 22.07 1.54
C PRO A 446 12.66 23.16 1.99
N GLU A 447 13.87 23.09 1.50
CA GLU A 447 14.91 24.09 1.71
C GLU A 447 14.49 25.47 1.13
N ASN A 448 15.10 26.53 1.66
CA ASN A 448 14.86 27.87 1.15
C ASN A 448 15.19 27.97 -0.34
N GLY A 449 14.31 28.61 -1.11
CA GLY A 449 14.45 28.75 -2.55
C GLY A 449 13.89 27.60 -3.39
N VAL A 450 13.45 26.50 -2.76
CA VAL A 450 12.78 25.39 -3.46
C VAL A 450 11.27 25.58 -3.44
N ASP A 451 10.64 25.63 -4.61
CA ASP A 451 9.17 25.72 -4.72
C ASP A 451 8.54 24.39 -4.31
N ALA A 452 7.83 24.39 -3.18
CA ALA A 452 7.19 23.22 -2.60
C ALA A 452 6.10 22.64 -3.50
N PHE A 453 5.41 23.47 -4.26
CA PHE A 453 4.36 23.01 -5.16
C PHE A 453 4.94 22.34 -6.41
N GLU A 454 6.00 22.92 -6.98
CA GLU A 454 6.73 22.28 -8.09
C GLU A 454 7.30 20.94 -7.63
N LEU A 455 7.99 20.91 -6.50
CA LEU A 455 8.57 19.70 -5.92
C LEU A 455 7.50 18.60 -5.75
N GLN A 456 6.36 18.93 -5.15
CA GLN A 456 5.27 17.96 -4.93
C GLN A 456 4.71 17.35 -6.22
N ASN A 457 4.63 18.14 -7.31
CA ASN A 457 3.95 17.70 -8.52
C ASN A 457 4.86 16.94 -9.52
N LEU A 458 6.16 17.13 -9.43
CA LEU A 458 7.11 16.49 -10.36
C LEU A 458 7.05 14.96 -10.36
N PRO A 459 6.95 14.24 -9.23
CA PRO A 459 6.80 12.77 -9.23
C PRO A 459 5.64 12.29 -10.09
N LEU A 460 4.47 12.92 -9.92
CA LEU A 460 3.29 12.58 -10.70
C LEU A 460 3.47 12.90 -12.19
N ALA A 461 4.07 14.04 -12.51
CA ALA A 461 4.35 14.42 -13.90
C ALA A 461 5.31 13.43 -14.58
N MET A 462 6.33 12.94 -13.84
CA MET A 462 7.25 11.93 -14.33
C MET A 462 6.56 10.60 -14.62
N MET A 463 5.77 10.09 -13.69
CA MET A 463 4.99 8.87 -13.91
C MET A 463 4.04 9.01 -15.10
N LYS A 464 3.32 10.15 -15.18
CA LYS A 464 2.43 10.47 -16.30
C LYS A 464 3.16 10.38 -17.64
N LYS A 465 4.27 11.08 -17.78
CA LYS A 465 5.06 11.10 -19.03
C LYS A 465 5.57 9.70 -19.40
N ARG A 466 6.04 8.92 -18.43
CA ARG A 466 6.53 7.56 -18.65
C ARG A 466 5.44 6.62 -19.15
N TYR A 467 4.28 6.61 -18.48
CA TYR A 467 3.19 5.70 -18.82
C TYR A 467 2.50 6.08 -20.12
N LEU A 468 2.32 7.37 -20.40
CA LEU A 468 1.80 7.83 -21.69
C LEU A 468 2.73 7.42 -22.86
N GLY A 469 4.04 7.64 -22.71
CA GLY A 469 5.02 7.25 -23.71
C GLY A 469 5.09 5.73 -23.94
N SER A 470 4.94 4.93 -22.89
CA SER A 470 4.91 3.47 -22.98
C SER A 470 3.63 2.95 -23.61
N PHE A 471 2.49 3.59 -23.33
CA PHE A 471 1.20 3.31 -23.97
C PHE A 471 1.27 3.57 -25.47
N LEU A 472 1.76 4.75 -25.87
CA LEU A 472 1.91 5.10 -27.29
C LEU A 472 2.83 4.12 -28.02
N LYS A 473 3.98 3.75 -27.44
CA LYS A 473 4.90 2.76 -28.06
C LYS A 473 4.29 1.38 -28.23
N ARG A 474 3.55 0.87 -27.24
CA ARG A 474 2.90 -0.45 -27.31
C ARG A 474 1.82 -0.49 -28.37
N ASN A 475 1.09 0.60 -28.54
CA ASN A 475 -0.03 0.68 -29.47
C ASN A 475 0.41 1.07 -30.90
N LEU A 476 1.61 1.60 -31.07
CA LEU A 476 2.24 1.80 -32.38
C LEU A 476 2.86 0.52 -32.96
N ASN A 477 3.02 -0.56 -32.18
CA ASN A 477 3.44 -1.87 -32.67
C ASN A 477 2.24 -2.68 -33.20
N TYR A 478 2.08 -2.67 -34.42
CA TYR A 478 1.34 -3.21 -35.54
C TYR A 478 0.34 -4.39 -35.40
N ALA A 479 0.21 -5.09 -34.29
CA ALA A 479 -0.65 -6.28 -34.25
C ALA A 479 -2.11 -6.04 -33.80
N ASN A 480 -2.45 -4.84 -33.31
CA ASN A 480 -3.78 -4.55 -32.75
C ASN A 480 -4.31 -3.14 -33.03
N TRP A 481 -4.14 -2.65 -34.24
CA TRP A 481 -4.60 -1.29 -34.61
C TRP A 481 -6.12 -1.05 -34.41
N MET A 482 -6.94 -2.09 -34.45
CA MET A 482 -8.40 -1.96 -34.21
C MET A 482 -8.70 -1.78 -32.70
N ASN A 483 -8.01 -2.50 -31.80
CA ASN A 483 -8.09 -2.23 -30.36
C ASN A 483 -7.47 -0.88 -30.03
N TRP A 484 -6.44 -0.49 -30.77
CA TRP A 484 -5.79 0.79 -30.66
C TRP A 484 -6.70 1.97 -31.07
N ALA A 485 -7.43 1.85 -32.18
CA ALA A 485 -8.39 2.87 -32.60
C ALA A 485 -9.55 3.00 -31.59
N TYR A 486 -9.97 1.88 -30.98
CA TYR A 486 -10.99 1.86 -29.94
C TYR A 486 -10.47 2.49 -28.62
N ASP A 487 -9.30 2.06 -28.15
CA ASP A 487 -8.71 2.56 -26.91
C ASP A 487 -8.28 4.03 -27.00
N LEU A 488 -7.77 4.48 -28.14
CA LEU A 488 -7.40 5.88 -28.37
C LEU A 488 -8.61 6.80 -28.64
N SER A 489 -9.61 6.31 -29.33
CA SER A 489 -10.74 7.15 -29.71
C SER A 489 -11.78 7.32 -28.60
N ILE A 490 -11.97 6.32 -27.74
CA ILE A 490 -13.06 6.32 -26.76
C ILE A 490 -12.61 5.96 -25.34
N GLY A 491 -11.82 4.90 -25.16
CA GLY A 491 -11.45 4.40 -23.82
C GLY A 491 -10.36 5.22 -23.13
N PHE A 492 -9.30 5.52 -23.86
CA PHE A 492 -8.16 6.23 -23.29
C PHE A 492 -8.43 7.70 -22.96
N PRO A 493 -9.01 8.53 -23.84
CA PRO A 493 -9.33 9.92 -23.52
C PRO A 493 -10.28 10.02 -22.32
N ILE A 494 -11.26 9.14 -22.19
CA ILE A 494 -12.23 9.17 -21.09
C ILE A 494 -11.56 8.78 -19.78
N ASN A 495 -10.88 7.64 -19.71
CA ASN A 495 -10.24 7.18 -18.48
C ASN A 495 -9.07 8.08 -18.06
N PHE A 496 -8.30 8.54 -19.03
CA PHE A 496 -7.20 9.47 -18.83
C PHE A 496 -7.70 10.82 -18.32
N SER A 497 -8.71 11.38 -18.96
CA SER A 497 -9.24 12.71 -18.59
C SER A 497 -9.96 12.69 -17.24
N ILE A 498 -10.71 11.63 -16.92
CA ILE A 498 -11.33 11.47 -15.60
C ILE A 498 -10.26 11.33 -14.50
N TYR A 499 -9.24 10.51 -14.75
CA TYR A 499 -8.12 10.36 -13.82
C TYR A 499 -7.42 11.70 -13.58
N TYR A 500 -7.12 12.44 -14.66
CA TYR A 500 -6.41 13.71 -14.56
C TYR A 500 -7.27 14.85 -14.05
N ALA A 501 -8.55 14.93 -14.38
CA ALA A 501 -9.45 15.92 -13.82
C ALA A 501 -9.57 15.78 -12.30
N LYS A 502 -9.76 14.54 -11.82
CA LYS A 502 -9.77 14.26 -10.37
C LYS A 502 -8.43 14.60 -9.72
N ARG A 503 -7.33 14.26 -10.37
CA ARG A 503 -5.98 14.51 -9.84
C ARG A 503 -5.64 16.00 -9.90
N PHE A 504 -6.05 16.68 -10.95
CA PHE A 504 -5.88 18.14 -11.06
C PHE A 504 -6.67 18.90 -9.99
N ALA A 505 -7.94 18.53 -9.78
CA ALA A 505 -8.75 19.09 -8.69
C ALA A 505 -8.13 18.83 -7.32
N HIS A 506 -7.59 17.62 -7.11
CA HIS A 506 -6.85 17.29 -5.89
C HIS A 506 -5.57 18.13 -5.75
N ASN A 507 -4.78 18.27 -6.80
CA ASN A 507 -3.56 19.08 -6.80
C ASN A 507 -3.86 20.56 -6.56
N LEU A 508 -4.97 21.09 -7.09
CA LEU A 508 -5.41 22.45 -6.79
C LEU A 508 -5.77 22.61 -5.31
N LYS A 509 -6.52 21.66 -4.75
CA LYS A 509 -6.86 21.64 -3.32
C LYS A 509 -5.60 21.53 -2.45
N GLN A 510 -4.66 20.69 -2.84
CA GLN A 510 -3.35 20.59 -2.19
C GLN A 510 -2.53 21.87 -2.35
N LYS A 511 -2.53 22.51 -3.52
CA LYS A 511 -1.86 23.79 -3.74
C LYS A 511 -2.38 24.88 -2.80
N GLU A 512 -3.70 24.97 -2.64
CA GLU A 512 -4.31 25.93 -1.71
C GLU A 512 -3.96 25.59 -0.25
N GLN A 513 -3.98 24.31 0.11
CA GLN A 513 -3.58 23.85 1.43
C GLN A 513 -2.10 24.18 1.72
N TRP A 514 -1.19 23.90 0.76
CA TRP A 514 0.23 24.26 0.86
C TRP A 514 0.46 25.76 0.94
N LYS A 515 -0.26 26.55 0.14
CA LYS A 515 -0.21 28.01 0.25
C LYS A 515 -0.66 28.50 1.61
N GLY A 516 -1.69 27.89 2.19
CA GLY A 516 -2.14 28.16 3.55
C GLY A 516 -1.08 27.82 4.60
N ILE A 517 -0.43 26.66 4.46
CA ILE A 517 0.63 26.18 5.37
C ILE A 517 1.90 27.04 5.27
N MET A 518 2.31 27.41 4.04
CA MET A 518 3.57 28.13 3.80
C MET A 518 3.45 29.64 3.92
N ARG A 519 2.26 30.20 3.71
CA ARG A 519 2.00 31.66 3.75
C ARG A 519 0.83 31.97 4.67
N LYS A 520 1.07 32.08 5.96
CA LYS A 520 0.05 32.51 6.96
C LYS A 520 -0.59 33.88 6.68
N LYS A 521 -0.31 34.57 5.58
CA LYS A 521 -0.66 35.99 5.38
C LYS A 521 -1.37 36.43 4.10
N GLU A 522 -1.73 35.56 3.14
CA GLU A 522 -2.42 36.06 1.93
C GLU A 522 -3.66 35.24 1.56
N ARG A 523 -4.84 35.88 1.70
CA ARG A 523 -6.12 35.43 1.17
C ARG A 523 -6.24 35.78 -0.31
N LEU A 524 -6.35 34.79 -1.19
CA LEU A 524 -6.81 34.98 -2.57
C LEU A 524 -7.85 33.92 -2.93
N LEU A 525 -9.12 34.26 -2.70
CA LEU A 525 -10.29 33.39 -2.87
C LEU A 525 -10.94 33.45 -4.27
N HIS A 526 -10.53 34.31 -5.19
CA HIS A 526 -11.38 34.66 -6.34
C HIS A 526 -11.01 34.10 -7.72
N LYS A 527 -9.88 33.40 -7.92
CA LYS A 527 -9.53 32.81 -9.24
C LYS A 527 -9.83 31.31 -9.38
N ARG A 528 -10.50 30.73 -8.43
CA ARG A 528 -10.65 29.28 -8.26
C ARG A 528 -11.71 28.65 -9.18
N ASN A 529 -12.85 29.29 -9.34
CA ASN A 529 -14.00 28.73 -10.05
C ASN A 529 -13.87 28.82 -11.57
N VAL A 530 -13.39 29.92 -12.09
CA VAL A 530 -13.32 30.19 -13.53
C VAL A 530 -12.44 29.20 -14.30
N PHE A 531 -11.32 28.77 -13.72
CA PHE A 531 -10.43 27.83 -14.41
C PHE A 531 -10.93 26.39 -14.38
N TYR A 532 -11.61 25.99 -13.31
CA TYR A 532 -12.24 24.67 -13.22
C TYR A 532 -13.42 24.55 -14.18
N GLU A 533 -14.27 25.55 -14.23
CA GLU A 533 -15.39 25.64 -15.16
C GLU A 533 -14.91 25.62 -16.61
N SER A 534 -13.87 26.39 -16.95
CA SER A 534 -13.28 26.40 -18.29
C SER A 534 -12.68 25.06 -18.71
N LEU A 535 -12.18 24.23 -17.77
CA LEU A 535 -11.70 22.89 -18.08
C LEU A 535 -12.83 21.88 -18.26
N VAL A 536 -13.91 22.01 -17.50
CA VAL A 536 -15.10 21.19 -17.65
C VAL A 536 -15.76 21.49 -19.00
N ASP A 537 -15.87 22.75 -19.38
CA ASP A 537 -16.43 23.20 -20.65
C ASP A 537 -15.56 22.77 -21.84
N ALA A 538 -14.24 22.97 -21.75
CA ALA A 538 -13.30 22.49 -22.77
C ALA A 538 -13.36 20.95 -22.93
N TRP A 539 -13.60 20.24 -21.85
CA TRP A 539 -13.79 18.79 -21.87
C TRP A 539 -15.11 18.38 -22.54
N GLN A 540 -16.21 19.05 -22.21
CA GLN A 540 -17.52 18.79 -22.86
C GLN A 540 -17.44 19.10 -24.37
N ASP A 541 -16.78 20.17 -24.76
CA ASP A 541 -16.56 20.53 -26.17
C ASP A 541 -15.66 19.50 -26.88
N THR A 542 -14.59 19.05 -26.25
CA THR A 542 -13.71 17.99 -26.77
C THR A 542 -14.48 16.67 -26.97
N LYS A 543 -15.31 16.29 -26.01
CA LYS A 543 -16.18 15.10 -26.07
C LYS A 543 -17.17 15.19 -27.24
N LYS A 544 -17.75 16.37 -27.45
CA LYS A 544 -18.67 16.66 -28.56
C LYS A 544 -17.96 16.59 -29.93
N ARG A 545 -16.75 17.15 -30.02
CA ARG A 545 -15.91 17.09 -31.23
C ARG A 545 -15.48 15.67 -31.59
N ILE A 546 -15.02 14.88 -30.59
CA ILE A 546 -14.64 13.47 -30.78
C ILE A 546 -15.85 12.64 -31.26
N LYS A 547 -17.03 12.85 -30.64
CA LYS A 547 -18.28 12.20 -31.08
C LYS A 547 -18.62 12.54 -32.53
N ASN A 548 -18.55 13.81 -32.90
CA ASN A 548 -18.83 14.28 -34.25
C ASN A 548 -17.81 13.75 -35.26
N LEU A 549 -16.52 13.75 -34.92
CA LEU A 549 -15.45 13.20 -35.74
C LEU A 549 -15.64 11.69 -35.97
N ALA A 550 -15.97 10.93 -34.93
CA ALA A 550 -16.23 9.50 -35.02
C ALA A 550 -17.46 9.21 -35.94
N ILE A 551 -18.53 10.00 -35.82
CA ILE A 551 -19.70 9.91 -36.67
C ILE A 551 -19.35 10.21 -38.14
N THR A 552 -18.54 11.24 -38.38
CA THR A 552 -18.13 11.63 -39.75
C THR A 552 -17.18 10.62 -40.38
N THR A 553 -16.30 10.01 -39.59
CA THR A 553 -15.27 9.08 -40.10
C THR A 553 -15.80 7.65 -40.30
N TYR A 554 -16.69 7.16 -39.45
CA TYR A 554 -17.09 5.75 -39.40
C TYR A 554 -18.58 5.52 -39.68
N GLY A 555 -19.38 6.56 -39.87
CA GLY A 555 -20.81 6.50 -40.05
C GLY A 555 -21.61 6.31 -38.75
N ALA A 556 -22.82 6.88 -38.76
CA ALA A 556 -23.66 6.96 -37.56
C ALA A 556 -24.08 5.57 -36.99
N ASP A 557 -24.19 4.56 -37.85
CA ASP A 557 -24.63 3.22 -37.42
C ASP A 557 -23.52 2.42 -36.70
N ILE A 558 -22.30 2.54 -37.16
CA ILE A 558 -21.14 1.90 -36.52
C ILE A 558 -20.91 2.53 -35.13
N VAL A 559 -21.00 3.85 -35.05
CA VAL A 559 -20.84 4.58 -33.78
C VAL A 559 -21.99 4.23 -32.81
N ARG A 560 -23.24 4.12 -33.29
CA ARG A 560 -24.38 3.67 -32.46
C ARG A 560 -24.20 2.23 -31.97
N LYS A 561 -23.70 1.32 -32.80
CA LYS A 561 -23.43 -0.07 -32.44
C LYS A 561 -22.30 -0.15 -31.37
N TRP A 562 -21.25 0.64 -31.54
CA TRP A 562 -20.16 0.76 -30.57
C TRP A 562 -20.62 1.37 -29.24
N MET A 563 -21.45 2.41 -29.27
CA MET A 563 -22.01 3.01 -28.06
C MET A 563 -22.89 2.02 -27.28
N ARG A 564 -23.69 1.18 -27.95
CA ARG A 564 -24.50 0.13 -27.32
C ARG A 564 -23.64 -0.97 -26.68
N LEU A 565 -22.51 -1.35 -27.30
CA LEU A 565 -21.55 -2.29 -26.74
C LEU A 565 -20.82 -1.70 -25.55
N TYR A 566 -20.49 -0.42 -25.62
CA TYR A 566 -19.87 0.34 -24.53
C TYR A 566 -20.81 0.48 -23.32
N GLU A 567 -22.09 0.77 -23.54
CA GLU A 567 -23.11 0.87 -22.47
C GLU A 567 -23.34 -0.45 -21.73
N LYS A 568 -23.07 -1.58 -22.37
CA LYS A 568 -23.14 -2.92 -21.77
C LYS A 568 -21.83 -3.33 -21.06
N SER A 569 -20.78 -2.54 -21.15
CA SER A 569 -19.49 -2.83 -20.54
C SER A 569 -19.41 -2.33 -19.10
N SER A 570 -18.51 -2.94 -18.29
CA SER A 570 -18.23 -2.50 -16.92
C SER A 570 -17.75 -1.04 -16.82
N TYR A 571 -17.28 -0.45 -17.91
CA TYR A 571 -16.86 0.95 -18.01
C TYR A 571 -18.05 1.93 -17.95
N SER A 572 -19.19 1.58 -18.57
CA SER A 572 -20.40 2.40 -18.52
C SER A 572 -20.95 2.55 -17.10
N SER A 573 -20.92 1.46 -16.32
CA SER A 573 -21.33 1.48 -14.91
C SER A 573 -20.45 2.41 -14.06
N ALA A 574 -19.13 2.39 -14.29
CA ALA A 574 -18.20 3.28 -13.59
C ALA A 574 -18.40 4.76 -13.96
N LEU A 575 -18.70 5.03 -15.24
CA LEU A 575 -18.95 6.39 -15.72
C LEU A 575 -20.28 6.96 -15.17
N LYS A 576 -21.35 6.15 -15.14
CA LYS A 576 -22.64 6.54 -14.54
C LYS A 576 -22.50 6.84 -13.06
N LYS A 577 -21.80 6.00 -12.31
CA LYS A 577 -21.49 6.27 -10.89
C LYS A 577 -20.69 7.56 -10.68
N LEU A 578 -19.76 7.86 -11.59
CA LEU A 578 -18.94 9.08 -11.51
C LEU A 578 -19.76 10.34 -11.83
N THR A 579 -20.66 10.27 -12.79
CA THR A 579 -21.58 11.37 -13.12
C THR A 579 -22.55 11.61 -11.95
N GLN A 580 -23.04 10.55 -11.33
CA GLN A 580 -23.94 10.62 -10.19
C GLN A 580 -23.25 11.24 -8.96
N VAL A 581 -22.02 10.82 -8.65
CA VAL A 581 -21.21 11.41 -7.57
C VAL A 581 -20.89 12.89 -7.86
N ALA A 582 -20.69 13.27 -9.11
CA ALA A 582 -20.46 14.68 -9.46
C ALA A 582 -21.73 15.53 -9.26
N VAL A 583 -22.89 14.98 -9.59
CA VAL A 583 -24.20 15.63 -9.38
C VAL A 583 -24.55 15.72 -7.88
N GLU A 584 -24.36 14.62 -7.12
CA GLU A 584 -24.66 14.56 -5.69
C GLU A 584 -23.76 15.46 -4.83
N ASN A 585 -22.56 15.77 -5.30
CA ASN A 585 -21.62 16.66 -4.61
C ASN A 585 -21.67 18.12 -5.11
N ASN A 586 -22.71 18.51 -5.85
CA ASN A 586 -22.83 19.87 -6.43
C ASN A 586 -21.57 20.30 -7.23
N ILE A 587 -20.88 19.35 -7.84
CA ILE A 587 -19.76 19.61 -8.74
C ILE A 587 -20.37 19.75 -10.14
N ARG A 588 -20.89 20.95 -10.43
CA ARG A 588 -21.25 21.35 -11.79
C ARG A 588 -20.04 21.63 -12.65
#